data_e2b4a3432097d4bb10c5a3140f191a62
#
_entry.id   e2b4a3432097d4bb10c5a3140f191a62
#
_cell.length_a   1.000
_cell.length_b   1.000
_cell.length_c   1.000
_cell.angle_alpha   90.00
_cell.angle_beta   90.00
_cell.angle_gamma   90.00
#
_symmetry.space_group_name_H-M   'P 1'
#
loop_
_entity.id
_entity.type
_entity.pdbx_description
1 polymer ?
#
loop_
_entity_poly.entity_id
_entity_poly.type
_entity_poly.pdbx_seq_one_letter_code
_entity_poly.pdbx_strand_id
1 'polypeptide(L)'
;MIPLAFLRENPDFVIERLRIKNFQASDYVNQIINYDKSRRSLQKQLDDNFAEQNKIAREIGILFKEGKKEEAQLLKERTAVLKVEAKTIEDNLSSNENAINEILVLLPNLPHSSVPKGYSAEDNEIVYSEGDLTLPSYLLPHWDLCEKKKLINFEIGSKLTGAGFPIYIGKAAKLQRALINFFLDNALESKYIEIQPPYMVNEDSAFATGQLPDKEGQMYHVTKDNLYLIPTAEVPITNIYRNMILKNEDLPIKHCAYSACFRREAGSYGKDVRGLNRLHQFDKVEIVQISTPENSYLVLDEMKAYVLTLLQKLELPFRILRLCGGDMSFTSALTYDFEVFAKGQQKWLEVSSVSNFENFQANRLKLRYKNENGKTVLLHTLNGSALALPRIVAALLENHQTEQGNIYIPKALQAYTGFELI
;
A
#
# COMPACT_ATOMS: atom_id res chain seq x y z
N MET A 1 -5.70 -1.95 -8.63
CA MET A 1 -5.72 -2.41 -10.04
C MET A 1 -6.61 -1.49 -10.86
N ILE A 2 -6.17 -1.06 -12.03
CA ILE A 2 -6.95 -0.17 -12.91
C ILE A 2 -8.28 -0.87 -13.27
N PRO A 3 -9.45 -0.20 -13.16
CA PRO A 3 -10.71 -0.78 -13.55
C PRO A 3 -10.76 -1.09 -15.07
N LEU A 4 -11.13 -2.32 -15.45
CA LEU A 4 -11.15 -2.77 -16.85
C LEU A 4 -12.04 -1.88 -17.74
N ALA A 5 -13.19 -1.43 -17.22
CA ALA A 5 -14.09 -0.54 -17.97
C ALA A 5 -13.41 0.79 -18.29
N PHE A 6 -12.71 1.39 -17.31
CA PHE A 6 -11.97 2.64 -17.50
C PHE A 6 -10.85 2.48 -18.54
N LEU A 7 -10.08 1.39 -18.44
CA LEU A 7 -9.00 1.09 -19.38
C LEU A 7 -9.53 0.95 -20.81
N ARG A 8 -10.65 0.25 -21.00
CA ARG A 8 -11.29 0.06 -22.28
C ARG A 8 -11.80 1.36 -22.92
N GLU A 9 -12.34 2.24 -22.08
CA GLU A 9 -12.91 3.53 -22.54
C GLU A 9 -11.84 4.59 -22.78
N ASN A 10 -10.66 4.45 -22.12
CA ASN A 10 -9.61 5.46 -22.15
C ASN A 10 -8.20 4.86 -22.36
N PRO A 11 -7.98 4.02 -23.40
CA PRO A 11 -6.72 3.28 -23.56
C PRO A 11 -5.51 4.22 -23.76
N ASP A 12 -5.64 5.23 -24.61
CA ASP A 12 -4.54 6.17 -24.91
C ASP A 12 -4.15 6.98 -23.67
N PHE A 13 -5.15 7.41 -22.89
CA PHE A 13 -4.92 8.10 -21.61
C PHE A 13 -4.16 7.22 -20.62
N VAL A 14 -4.54 5.94 -20.49
CA VAL A 14 -3.84 4.98 -19.62
C VAL A 14 -2.38 4.82 -20.06
N ILE A 15 -2.12 4.66 -21.36
CA ILE A 15 -0.76 4.52 -21.90
C ILE A 15 0.06 5.79 -21.62
N GLU A 16 -0.50 6.97 -21.87
CA GLU A 16 0.17 8.25 -21.64
C GLU A 16 0.50 8.45 -20.15
N ARG A 17 -0.47 8.19 -19.25
CA ARG A 17 -0.24 8.34 -17.80
C ARG A 17 0.82 7.38 -17.28
N LEU A 18 0.83 6.13 -17.72
CA LEU A 18 1.82 5.14 -17.30
C LEU A 18 3.24 5.46 -17.78
N ARG A 19 3.41 6.21 -18.85
CA ARG A 19 4.73 6.74 -19.27
C ARG A 19 5.34 7.67 -18.24
N ILE A 20 4.53 8.36 -17.41
CA ILE A 20 5.03 9.18 -16.31
C ILE A 20 5.78 8.33 -15.28
N LYS A 21 5.33 7.08 -15.06
CA LYS A 21 6.05 6.07 -14.23
C LYS A 21 7.13 5.30 -15.01
N ASN A 22 7.53 5.77 -16.19
CA ASN A 22 8.50 5.10 -17.06
C ASN A 22 8.05 3.69 -17.49
N PHE A 23 6.74 3.40 -17.45
CA PHE A 23 6.19 2.10 -17.78
C PHE A 23 5.66 2.06 -19.22
N GLN A 24 6.16 1.09 -20.01
CA GLN A 24 5.74 0.87 -21.40
C GLN A 24 4.46 0.03 -21.45
N ALA A 25 3.31 0.69 -21.43
CA ALA A 25 2.01 0.04 -21.27
C ALA A 25 1.34 -0.40 -22.58
N SER A 26 1.79 0.05 -23.74
CA SER A 26 1.08 -0.10 -25.01
C SER A 26 0.70 -1.53 -25.35
N ASP A 27 1.64 -2.47 -25.23
CA ASP A 27 1.39 -3.88 -25.57
C ASP A 27 0.42 -4.54 -24.58
N TYR A 28 0.57 -4.25 -23.29
CA TYR A 28 -0.33 -4.75 -22.25
C TYR A 28 -1.76 -4.26 -22.45
N VAL A 29 -1.93 -2.97 -22.71
CA VAL A 29 -3.25 -2.35 -22.94
C VAL A 29 -3.90 -2.94 -24.16
N ASN A 30 -3.18 -3.10 -25.27
CA ASN A 30 -3.70 -3.69 -26.51
C ASN A 30 -4.12 -5.16 -26.30
N GLN A 31 -3.33 -5.95 -25.58
CA GLN A 31 -3.68 -7.33 -25.25
C GLN A 31 -4.96 -7.40 -24.41
N ILE A 32 -5.06 -6.59 -23.35
CA ILE A 32 -6.27 -6.51 -22.51
C ILE A 32 -7.50 -6.17 -23.35
N ILE A 33 -7.42 -5.18 -24.24
CA ILE A 33 -8.54 -4.78 -25.10
C ILE A 33 -8.96 -5.91 -26.03
N ASN A 34 -8.01 -6.66 -26.58
CA ASN A 34 -8.30 -7.78 -27.47
C ASN A 34 -9.00 -8.92 -26.68
N TYR A 35 -8.49 -9.27 -25.51
CA TYR A 35 -9.14 -10.27 -24.65
C TYR A 35 -10.52 -9.83 -24.16
N ASP A 36 -10.70 -8.53 -23.80
CA ASP A 36 -12.01 -8.02 -23.37
C ASP A 36 -13.01 -8.00 -24.52
N LYS A 37 -12.59 -7.72 -25.76
CA LYS A 37 -13.44 -7.85 -26.96
C LYS A 37 -13.92 -9.29 -27.15
N SER A 38 -13.01 -10.25 -27.05
CA SER A 38 -13.33 -11.69 -27.11
C SER A 38 -14.26 -12.09 -25.98
N ARG A 39 -13.95 -11.71 -24.73
CA ARG A 39 -14.77 -11.99 -23.55
C ARG A 39 -16.20 -11.50 -23.71
N ARG A 40 -16.40 -10.27 -24.19
CA ARG A 40 -17.74 -9.69 -24.43
C ARG A 40 -18.49 -10.42 -25.54
N SER A 41 -17.79 -10.87 -26.57
CA SER A 41 -18.39 -11.67 -27.65
C SER A 41 -18.83 -13.04 -27.12
N LEU A 42 -17.97 -13.71 -26.34
CA LEU A 42 -18.28 -15.00 -25.72
C LEU A 42 -19.43 -14.90 -24.70
N GLN A 43 -19.46 -13.82 -23.91
CA GLN A 43 -20.57 -13.60 -22.97
C GLN A 43 -21.92 -13.48 -23.73
N LYS A 44 -21.93 -12.72 -24.84
CA LYS A 44 -23.14 -12.60 -25.67
C LYS A 44 -23.56 -13.97 -26.26
N GLN A 45 -22.61 -14.76 -26.75
CA GLN A 45 -22.90 -16.10 -27.28
C GLN A 45 -23.48 -17.02 -26.20
N LEU A 46 -22.95 -16.93 -24.97
CA LEU A 46 -23.44 -17.69 -23.84
C LEU A 46 -24.86 -17.29 -23.45
N ASP A 47 -25.13 -15.99 -23.39
CA ASP A 47 -26.45 -15.43 -23.10
C ASP A 47 -27.50 -15.88 -24.17
N ASP A 48 -27.13 -15.79 -25.46
CA ASP A 48 -27.96 -16.25 -26.59
C ASP A 48 -28.22 -17.76 -26.50
N ASN A 49 -27.20 -18.54 -26.18
CA ASN A 49 -27.34 -20.00 -26.00
C ASN A 49 -28.31 -20.37 -24.85
N PHE A 50 -28.15 -19.69 -23.69
CA PHE A 50 -29.09 -19.92 -22.57
C PHE A 50 -30.53 -19.47 -22.90
N ALA A 51 -30.69 -18.39 -23.66
CA ALA A 51 -32.00 -17.95 -24.11
C ALA A 51 -32.66 -19.01 -25.02
N GLU A 52 -31.89 -19.60 -25.97
CA GLU A 52 -32.37 -20.72 -26.82
C GLU A 52 -32.74 -21.97 -25.97
N GLN A 53 -31.88 -22.37 -25.04
CA GLN A 53 -32.17 -23.49 -24.14
C GLN A 53 -33.47 -23.26 -23.35
N ASN A 54 -33.68 -22.05 -22.82
CA ASN A 54 -34.91 -21.71 -22.08
C ASN A 54 -36.16 -21.74 -22.98
N LYS A 55 -36.05 -21.30 -24.23
CA LYS A 55 -37.13 -21.36 -25.22
C LYS A 55 -37.49 -22.81 -25.53
N ILE A 56 -36.50 -23.63 -25.87
CA ILE A 56 -36.68 -25.06 -26.17
C ILE A 56 -37.29 -25.80 -24.98
N ALA A 57 -36.88 -25.51 -23.75
CA ALA A 57 -37.42 -26.13 -22.55
C ALA A 57 -38.93 -25.88 -22.40
N ARG A 58 -39.41 -24.68 -22.76
CA ARG A 58 -40.84 -24.35 -22.75
C ARG A 58 -41.59 -25.12 -23.87
N GLU A 59 -41.02 -25.19 -25.09
CA GLU A 59 -41.58 -25.91 -26.23
C GLU A 59 -41.71 -27.40 -25.96
N ILE A 60 -40.69 -28.01 -25.35
CA ILE A 60 -40.73 -29.42 -24.91
C ILE A 60 -41.93 -29.65 -23.98
N GLY A 61 -42.16 -28.74 -23.02
CA GLY A 61 -43.28 -28.83 -22.08
C GLY A 61 -44.65 -28.76 -22.78
N ILE A 62 -44.80 -27.99 -23.85
CA ILE A 62 -46.03 -27.91 -24.66
C ILE A 62 -46.22 -29.19 -25.47
N LEU A 63 -45.17 -29.65 -26.17
CA LEU A 63 -45.24 -30.86 -27.01
C LEU A 63 -45.58 -32.12 -26.19
N PHE A 64 -45.09 -32.22 -24.97
CA PHE A 64 -45.51 -33.33 -24.09
C PHE A 64 -46.99 -33.27 -23.72
N LYS A 65 -47.56 -32.08 -23.49
CA LYS A 65 -48.99 -31.90 -23.22
C LYS A 65 -49.85 -32.24 -24.43
N GLU A 66 -49.32 -31.97 -25.65
CA GLU A 66 -49.98 -32.29 -26.92
C GLU A 66 -49.78 -33.77 -27.37
N GLY A 67 -49.00 -34.57 -26.67
CA GLY A 67 -48.72 -35.96 -27.00
C GLY A 67 -47.66 -36.17 -28.09
N LYS A 68 -47.00 -35.11 -28.57
CA LYS A 68 -46.00 -35.11 -29.67
C LYS A 68 -44.61 -35.54 -29.16
N LYS A 69 -44.48 -36.81 -28.79
CA LYS A 69 -43.28 -37.34 -28.13
C LYS A 69 -42.03 -37.32 -29.00
N GLU A 70 -42.13 -37.57 -30.30
CA GLU A 70 -41.00 -37.60 -31.24
C GLU A 70 -40.42 -36.21 -31.44
N GLU A 71 -41.26 -35.20 -31.64
CA GLU A 71 -40.80 -33.77 -31.74
C GLU A 71 -40.14 -33.32 -30.43
N ALA A 72 -40.70 -33.67 -29.28
CA ALA A 72 -40.11 -33.36 -27.97
C ALA A 72 -38.73 -34.04 -27.80
N GLN A 73 -38.53 -35.24 -28.36
CA GLN A 73 -37.26 -35.97 -28.29
C GLN A 73 -36.15 -35.24 -29.10
N LEU A 74 -36.48 -34.79 -30.32
CA LEU A 74 -35.56 -34.00 -31.16
C LEU A 74 -35.10 -32.71 -30.45
N LEU A 75 -36.02 -32.01 -29.78
CA LEU A 75 -35.69 -30.81 -29.01
C LEU A 75 -34.82 -31.12 -27.76
N LYS A 76 -35.00 -32.28 -27.15
CA LYS A 76 -34.08 -32.71 -26.07
C LYS A 76 -32.67 -32.97 -26.59
N GLU A 77 -32.53 -33.58 -27.76
CA GLU A 77 -31.22 -33.77 -28.40
C GLU A 77 -30.54 -32.42 -28.72
N ARG A 78 -31.32 -31.46 -29.28
CA ARG A 78 -30.81 -30.09 -29.49
C ARG A 78 -30.38 -29.44 -28.18
N THR A 79 -31.16 -29.63 -27.08
CA THR A 79 -30.78 -29.10 -25.75
C THR A 79 -29.48 -29.74 -25.24
N ALA A 80 -29.22 -31.00 -25.50
CA ALA A 80 -27.98 -31.66 -25.12
C ALA A 80 -26.77 -31.05 -25.87
N VAL A 81 -26.91 -30.77 -27.17
CA VAL A 81 -25.90 -30.09 -27.98
C VAL A 81 -25.62 -28.68 -27.43
N LEU A 82 -26.68 -27.90 -27.20
CA LEU A 82 -26.55 -26.54 -26.64
C LEU A 82 -25.83 -26.50 -25.27
N LYS A 83 -26.03 -27.50 -24.43
CA LYS A 83 -25.33 -27.62 -23.15
C LYS A 83 -23.82 -27.83 -23.33
N VAL A 84 -23.42 -28.67 -24.31
CA VAL A 84 -22.00 -28.87 -24.62
C VAL A 84 -21.39 -27.63 -25.20
N GLU A 85 -22.09 -26.95 -26.11
CA GLU A 85 -21.65 -25.63 -26.66
C GLU A 85 -21.50 -24.60 -25.54
N ALA A 86 -22.49 -24.46 -24.64
CA ALA A 86 -22.41 -23.53 -23.49
C ALA A 86 -21.19 -23.81 -22.62
N LYS A 87 -20.89 -25.07 -22.31
CA LYS A 87 -19.73 -25.45 -21.52
C LYS A 87 -18.41 -25.01 -22.20
N THR A 88 -18.30 -25.22 -23.51
CA THR A 88 -17.13 -24.79 -24.28
C THR A 88 -16.98 -23.26 -24.26
N ILE A 89 -18.10 -22.51 -24.37
CA ILE A 89 -18.10 -21.06 -24.29
C ILE A 89 -17.69 -20.57 -22.89
N GLU A 90 -18.20 -21.19 -21.82
CA GLU A 90 -17.82 -20.88 -20.43
C GLU A 90 -16.33 -21.10 -20.18
N ASP A 91 -15.76 -22.20 -20.66
CA ASP A 91 -14.33 -22.49 -20.49
C ASP A 91 -13.47 -21.44 -21.22
N ASN A 92 -13.86 -21.04 -22.43
CA ASN A 92 -13.20 -19.98 -23.19
C ASN A 92 -13.35 -18.59 -22.51
N LEU A 93 -14.52 -18.30 -21.95
CA LEU A 93 -14.81 -17.08 -21.21
C LEU A 93 -13.89 -16.97 -19.99
N SER A 94 -13.82 -18.02 -19.18
CA SER A 94 -12.95 -18.12 -18.02
C SER A 94 -11.46 -17.94 -18.39
N SER A 95 -11.03 -18.56 -19.49
CA SER A 95 -9.66 -18.40 -20.00
C SER A 95 -9.34 -16.94 -20.36
N ASN A 96 -10.26 -16.23 -21.03
CA ASN A 96 -10.08 -14.80 -21.34
C ASN A 96 -10.06 -13.92 -20.09
N GLU A 97 -10.92 -14.21 -19.10
CA GLU A 97 -10.96 -13.46 -17.84
C GLU A 97 -9.65 -13.64 -17.05
N ASN A 98 -9.12 -14.85 -17.01
CA ASN A 98 -7.83 -15.13 -16.38
C ASN A 98 -6.70 -14.39 -17.08
N ALA A 99 -6.63 -14.44 -18.42
CA ALA A 99 -5.62 -13.72 -19.19
C ALA A 99 -5.68 -12.19 -18.96
N ILE A 100 -6.89 -11.61 -18.92
CA ILE A 100 -7.08 -10.19 -18.57
C ILE A 100 -6.53 -9.90 -17.18
N ASN A 101 -6.88 -10.70 -16.18
CA ASN A 101 -6.44 -10.48 -14.80
C ASN A 101 -4.93 -10.62 -14.64
N GLU A 102 -4.30 -11.61 -15.28
CA GLU A 102 -2.85 -11.80 -15.29
C GLU A 102 -2.11 -10.58 -15.85
N ILE A 103 -2.65 -9.92 -16.87
CA ILE A 103 -2.04 -8.74 -17.46
C ILE A 103 -2.35 -7.48 -16.60
N LEU A 104 -3.59 -7.33 -16.12
CA LEU A 104 -3.99 -6.18 -15.31
C LEU A 104 -3.17 -6.03 -14.02
N VAL A 105 -2.76 -7.13 -13.39
CA VAL A 105 -1.92 -7.09 -12.18
C VAL A 105 -0.51 -6.60 -12.44
N LEU A 106 -0.05 -6.60 -13.70
CA LEU A 106 1.26 -6.10 -14.11
C LEU A 106 1.27 -4.58 -14.31
N LEU A 107 0.10 -3.96 -14.49
CA LEU A 107 -0.02 -2.51 -14.71
C LEU A 107 0.05 -1.77 -13.37
N PRO A 108 0.96 -0.77 -13.23
CA PRO A 108 0.97 0.09 -12.06
C PRO A 108 -0.27 1.00 -12.03
N ASN A 109 -0.50 1.63 -10.89
CA ASN A 109 -1.55 2.63 -10.77
C ASN A 109 -1.23 3.88 -11.61
N LEU A 110 -2.28 4.56 -12.07
CA LEU A 110 -2.14 5.79 -12.82
C LEU A 110 -1.66 6.92 -11.91
N PRO A 111 -0.58 7.64 -12.26
CA PRO A 111 -0.15 8.79 -11.48
C PRO A 111 -1.14 9.96 -11.67
N HIS A 112 -1.37 10.72 -10.60
CA HIS A 112 -2.18 11.95 -10.63
C HIS A 112 -1.54 13.01 -11.55
N SER A 113 -2.35 13.94 -12.08
CA SER A 113 -1.88 14.96 -13.01
C SER A 113 -0.75 15.84 -12.48
N SER A 114 -0.67 16.03 -11.15
CA SER A 114 0.37 16.82 -10.47
C SER A 114 1.70 16.09 -10.28
N VAL A 115 1.80 14.81 -10.60
CA VAL A 115 3.05 14.04 -10.46
C VAL A 115 4.08 14.53 -11.48
N PRO A 116 5.26 15.01 -11.04
CA PRO A 116 6.31 15.44 -11.94
C PRO A 116 6.92 14.27 -12.72
N LYS A 117 7.39 14.54 -13.92
CA LYS A 117 8.18 13.57 -14.69
C LYS A 117 9.54 13.43 -14.04
N GLY A 118 10.09 12.22 -14.03
CA GLY A 118 11.41 11.93 -13.49
C GLY A 118 11.71 10.45 -13.55
N TYR A 119 12.96 10.08 -13.30
CA TYR A 119 13.47 8.71 -13.41
C TYR A 119 13.89 8.13 -12.05
N SER A 120 14.28 8.98 -11.09
CA SER A 120 14.83 8.59 -9.80
C SER A 120 14.48 9.59 -8.70
N ALA A 121 14.86 9.28 -7.46
CA ALA A 121 14.69 10.16 -6.30
C ALA A 121 15.32 11.56 -6.47
N GLU A 122 16.29 11.72 -7.34
CA GLU A 122 16.93 13.01 -7.62
C GLU A 122 15.99 13.98 -8.36
N ASP A 123 14.96 13.46 -9.02
CA ASP A 123 13.97 14.24 -9.75
C ASP A 123 12.73 14.59 -8.89
N ASN A 124 12.73 14.23 -7.62
CA ASN A 124 11.65 14.57 -6.70
C ASN A 124 11.63 16.06 -6.41
N GLU A 125 10.42 16.61 -6.28
CA GLU A 125 10.22 18.03 -6.02
C GLU A 125 10.14 18.32 -4.51
N ILE A 126 11.05 19.18 -4.00
CA ILE A 126 10.95 19.68 -2.63
C ILE A 126 9.80 20.69 -2.57
N VAL A 127 8.73 20.35 -1.84
CA VAL A 127 7.54 21.20 -1.70
C VAL A 127 7.52 21.97 -0.38
N TYR A 128 8.32 21.55 0.59
CA TYR A 128 8.45 22.20 1.89
C TYR A 128 9.78 21.83 2.57
N SER A 129 10.35 22.73 3.36
CA SER A 129 11.49 22.43 4.23
C SER A 129 11.48 23.32 5.47
N GLU A 130 11.91 22.78 6.62
CA GLU A 130 11.95 23.47 7.91
C GLU A 130 13.10 22.94 8.77
N GLY A 131 13.63 23.81 9.65
CA GLY A 131 14.61 23.45 10.66
C GLY A 131 16.03 23.90 10.33
N ASP A 132 16.89 23.84 11.34
CA ASP A 132 18.29 24.25 11.28
C ASP A 132 19.20 23.12 10.78
N LEU A 133 19.99 23.38 9.75
CA LEU A 133 20.95 22.45 9.15
C LEU A 133 22.41 22.71 9.60
N THR A 134 22.63 23.56 10.59
CA THR A 134 23.97 23.85 11.15
C THR A 134 24.63 22.57 11.65
N LEU A 135 25.92 22.38 11.35
CA LEU A 135 26.72 21.21 11.67
C LEU A 135 27.82 21.54 12.70
N PRO A 136 27.54 21.48 14.01
CA PRO A 136 28.58 21.55 15.04
C PRO A 136 29.60 20.41 14.91
N SER A 137 30.87 20.70 15.22
CA SER A 137 31.98 19.76 15.02
C SER A 137 31.95 18.53 15.95
N TYR A 138 31.15 18.56 17.04
CA TYR A 138 31.08 17.48 18.01
C TYR A 138 30.08 16.41 17.62
N LEU A 139 29.31 16.57 16.54
CA LEU A 139 28.27 15.62 16.14
C LEU A 139 28.88 14.30 15.67
N LEU A 140 28.33 13.20 16.20
CA LEU A 140 28.67 11.85 15.81
C LEU A 140 27.45 11.17 15.16
N PRO A 141 27.65 10.28 14.20
CA PRO A 141 26.57 9.47 13.66
C PRO A 141 26.01 8.51 14.73
N HIS A 142 24.74 8.12 14.58
CA HIS A 142 24.03 7.34 15.59
C HIS A 142 24.69 5.99 15.92
N TRP A 143 25.34 5.33 15.00
CA TRP A 143 26.05 4.06 15.27
C TRP A 143 27.23 4.23 16.22
N ASP A 144 28.00 5.31 16.12
CA ASP A 144 29.11 5.59 17.04
C ASP A 144 28.57 6.01 18.43
N LEU A 145 27.45 6.77 18.47
CA LEU A 145 26.75 7.08 19.72
C LEU A 145 26.19 5.83 20.42
N CYS A 146 25.60 4.92 19.64
CA CYS A 146 25.04 3.67 20.16
C CYS A 146 26.12 2.79 20.77
N GLU A 147 27.31 2.71 20.18
CA GLU A 147 28.44 1.99 20.72
C GLU A 147 28.96 2.65 22.00
N LYS A 148 29.28 3.96 21.94
CA LYS A 148 29.82 4.74 23.08
C LYS A 148 28.90 4.73 24.30
N LYS A 149 27.59 4.84 24.11
CA LYS A 149 26.59 4.91 25.19
C LYS A 149 25.89 3.58 25.47
N LYS A 150 26.24 2.51 24.75
CA LYS A 150 25.64 1.16 24.86
C LYS A 150 24.11 1.15 24.72
N LEU A 151 23.61 1.92 23.75
CA LEU A 151 22.17 2.13 23.52
C LEU A 151 21.56 1.06 22.62
N ILE A 152 22.28 0.66 21.59
CA ILE A 152 21.83 -0.33 20.61
C ILE A 152 23.00 -1.25 20.29
N ASN A 153 22.76 -2.55 20.26
CA ASN A 153 23.76 -3.56 19.95
C ASN A 153 23.43 -4.26 18.62
N PHE A 154 24.21 -3.98 17.60
CA PHE A 154 24.04 -4.56 16.26
C PHE A 154 24.69 -5.95 16.16
N GLU A 155 25.80 -6.20 16.90
CA GLU A 155 26.52 -7.48 16.87
C GLU A 155 25.70 -8.61 17.51
N ILE A 156 25.12 -8.35 18.68
CA ILE A 156 24.25 -9.33 19.35
C ILE A 156 23.03 -9.59 18.48
N GLY A 157 22.44 -8.56 17.84
CA GLY A 157 21.33 -8.70 16.90
C GLY A 157 21.70 -9.61 15.73
N SER A 158 22.88 -9.38 15.14
CA SER A 158 23.40 -10.23 14.06
C SER A 158 23.65 -11.67 14.51
N LYS A 159 24.11 -11.90 15.74
CA LYS A 159 24.28 -13.22 16.33
C LYS A 159 22.96 -13.98 16.47
N LEU A 160 21.87 -13.28 16.83
CA LEU A 160 20.56 -13.90 17.08
C LEU A 160 19.81 -14.24 15.79
N THR A 161 19.88 -13.36 14.80
CA THR A 161 18.99 -13.47 13.63
C THR A 161 19.72 -13.23 12.30
N GLY A 162 20.75 -12.38 12.31
CA GLY A 162 21.46 -11.90 11.13
C GLY A 162 21.55 -10.37 11.11
N ALA A 163 22.24 -9.81 10.13
CA ALA A 163 22.34 -8.36 9.96
C ALA A 163 20.95 -7.71 9.75
N GLY A 164 20.80 -6.48 10.19
CA GLY A 164 19.52 -5.75 10.05
C GLY A 164 18.48 -6.02 11.15
N PHE A 165 18.88 -6.65 12.27
CA PHE A 165 18.04 -6.90 13.45
C PHE A 165 18.73 -6.32 14.71
N PRO A 166 18.62 -5.01 14.98
CA PRO A 166 19.27 -4.39 16.13
C PRO A 166 18.59 -4.73 17.45
N ILE A 167 19.36 -4.69 18.55
CA ILE A 167 18.84 -4.82 19.91
C ILE A 167 18.92 -3.48 20.61
N TYR A 168 17.77 -2.93 20.99
CA TYR A 168 17.66 -1.70 21.80
C TYR A 168 17.84 -2.03 23.29
N ILE A 169 18.63 -1.22 24.01
CA ILE A 169 19.02 -1.48 25.40
C ILE A 169 18.73 -0.24 26.26
N GLY A 170 18.20 -0.44 27.47
CA GLY A 170 18.05 0.59 28.48
C GLY A 170 17.25 1.82 28.00
N LYS A 171 17.88 3.00 27.99
CA LYS A 171 17.21 4.24 27.59
C LYS A 171 16.77 4.24 26.11
N ALA A 172 17.48 3.54 25.22
CA ALA A 172 17.07 3.42 23.82
C ALA A 172 15.79 2.55 23.70
N ALA A 173 15.69 1.45 24.40
CA ALA A 173 14.46 0.63 24.43
C ALA A 173 13.27 1.43 25.01
N LYS A 174 13.53 2.24 26.04
CA LYS A 174 12.50 3.13 26.61
C LYS A 174 12.09 4.23 25.64
N LEU A 175 13.05 4.83 24.90
CA LEU A 175 12.78 5.82 23.85
C LEU A 175 11.93 5.23 22.72
N GLN A 176 12.26 4.02 22.24
CA GLN A 176 11.49 3.31 21.23
C GLN A 176 10.02 3.16 21.64
N ARG A 177 9.77 2.66 22.85
CA ARG A 177 8.41 2.51 23.38
C ARG A 177 7.72 3.85 23.64
N ALA A 178 8.46 4.88 24.05
CA ALA A 178 7.94 6.25 24.23
C ALA A 178 7.47 6.84 22.91
N LEU A 179 8.21 6.65 21.82
CA LEU A 179 7.83 7.08 20.47
C LEU A 179 6.56 6.38 19.98
N ILE A 180 6.42 5.06 20.23
CA ILE A 180 5.19 4.34 19.87
C ILE A 180 3.98 4.98 20.53
N ASN A 181 4.02 5.17 21.86
CA ASN A 181 2.91 5.76 22.60
C ASN A 181 2.64 7.21 22.14
N PHE A 182 3.70 8.02 21.99
CA PHE A 182 3.58 9.39 21.51
C PHE A 182 2.88 9.48 20.15
N PHE A 183 3.24 8.63 19.18
CA PHE A 183 2.62 8.66 17.86
C PHE A 183 1.17 8.16 17.88
N LEU A 184 0.87 7.13 18.66
CA LEU A 184 -0.50 6.63 18.82
C LEU A 184 -1.39 7.67 19.50
N ASP A 185 -0.95 8.28 20.60
CA ASP A 185 -1.73 9.30 21.32
C ASP A 185 -2.02 10.52 20.43
N ASN A 186 -1.02 10.99 19.66
CA ASN A 186 -1.25 12.07 18.67
C ASN A 186 -2.22 11.67 17.56
N ALA A 187 -2.22 10.41 17.14
CA ALA A 187 -3.20 9.91 16.17
C ALA A 187 -4.61 9.90 16.74
N LEU A 188 -4.79 9.46 18.00
CA LEU A 188 -6.07 9.49 18.71
C LEU A 188 -6.59 10.94 18.87
N GLU A 189 -5.72 11.88 19.24
CA GLU A 189 -6.07 13.33 19.29
C GLU A 189 -6.56 13.84 17.92
N SER A 190 -5.99 13.32 16.83
CA SER A 190 -6.38 13.61 15.44
C SER A 190 -7.57 12.78 14.95
N LYS A 191 -8.29 12.12 15.87
CA LYS A 191 -9.50 11.32 15.64
C LYS A 191 -9.30 10.06 14.81
N TYR A 192 -8.10 9.50 14.81
CA TYR A 192 -7.90 8.15 14.31
C TYR A 192 -8.38 7.15 15.37
N ILE A 193 -8.88 6.01 14.93
CA ILE A 193 -9.22 4.87 15.78
C ILE A 193 -8.03 3.91 15.76
N GLU A 194 -7.48 3.61 16.94
CA GLU A 194 -6.39 2.65 17.07
C GLU A 194 -6.88 1.23 16.84
N ILE A 195 -6.11 0.48 16.05
CA ILE A 195 -6.33 -0.94 15.77
C ILE A 195 -5.04 -1.70 16.04
N GLN A 196 -5.14 -2.82 16.73
CA GLN A 196 -4.04 -3.77 16.90
C GLN A 196 -4.24 -4.95 15.94
N PRO A 197 -3.54 -4.95 14.77
CA PRO A 197 -3.73 -5.98 13.75
C PRO A 197 -2.84 -7.20 13.98
N PRO A 198 -3.14 -8.36 13.34
CA PRO A 198 -2.21 -9.46 13.23
C PRO A 198 -0.99 -9.06 12.38
N TYR A 199 0.19 -9.64 12.71
CA TYR A 199 1.45 -9.38 11.98
C TYR A 199 1.70 -10.40 10.85
N MET A 200 0.84 -11.39 10.71
CA MET A 200 0.81 -12.31 9.59
C MET A 200 -0.53 -12.21 8.86
N VAL A 201 -0.47 -12.24 7.52
CA VAL A 201 -1.65 -12.12 6.66
C VAL A 201 -1.64 -13.22 5.61
N ASN A 202 -2.81 -13.54 5.07
CA ASN A 202 -2.95 -14.46 3.94
C ASN A 202 -2.60 -13.78 2.60
N GLU A 203 -2.48 -14.59 1.56
CA GLU A 203 -2.14 -14.16 0.20
C GLU A 203 -3.13 -13.11 -0.33
N ASP A 204 -4.42 -13.31 -0.14
CA ASP A 204 -5.45 -12.37 -0.58
C ASP A 204 -5.25 -10.97 0.03
N SER A 205 -4.85 -10.90 1.31
CA SER A 205 -4.61 -9.63 1.98
C SER A 205 -3.38 -8.92 1.44
N ALA A 206 -2.30 -9.67 1.18
CA ALA A 206 -1.09 -9.13 0.59
C ALA A 206 -1.32 -8.68 -0.87
N PHE A 207 -2.14 -9.44 -1.63
CA PHE A 207 -2.53 -9.08 -2.99
C PHE A 207 -3.39 -7.81 -3.04
N ALA A 208 -4.33 -7.67 -2.13
CA ALA A 208 -5.31 -6.58 -2.15
C ALA A 208 -4.67 -5.19 -2.02
N THR A 209 -3.62 -5.05 -1.20
CA THR A 209 -2.87 -3.80 -1.02
C THR A 209 -1.70 -3.64 -2.00
N GLY A 210 -1.38 -4.69 -2.78
CA GLY A 210 -0.38 -4.63 -3.85
C GLY A 210 1.00 -5.12 -3.47
N GLN A 211 1.14 -5.79 -2.33
CA GLN A 211 2.40 -6.44 -1.93
C GLN A 211 2.70 -7.68 -2.79
N LEU A 212 1.64 -8.32 -3.29
CA LEU A 212 1.73 -9.40 -4.26
C LEU A 212 1.19 -8.99 -5.64
N PRO A 213 1.75 -9.52 -6.73
CA PRO A 213 2.93 -10.40 -6.79
C PRO A 213 4.21 -9.69 -6.36
N ASP A 214 5.01 -10.33 -5.50
CA ASP A 214 6.26 -9.79 -4.94
C ASP A 214 7.40 -9.90 -5.96
N LYS A 215 7.47 -8.94 -6.87
CA LYS A 215 8.48 -8.91 -7.94
C LYS A 215 9.89 -8.63 -7.43
N GLU A 216 10.01 -7.98 -6.29
CA GLU A 216 11.28 -7.54 -5.70
C GLU A 216 11.77 -8.48 -4.61
N GLY A 217 10.99 -9.48 -4.22
CA GLY A 217 11.35 -10.44 -3.18
C GLY A 217 11.40 -9.83 -1.77
N GLN A 218 10.55 -8.85 -1.48
CA GLN A 218 10.57 -8.10 -0.21
C GLN A 218 9.82 -8.78 0.92
N MET A 219 8.87 -9.68 0.60
CA MET A 219 8.02 -10.31 1.60
C MET A 219 8.69 -11.51 2.27
N TYR A 220 8.59 -11.58 3.60
CA TYR A 220 8.85 -12.81 4.34
C TYR A 220 7.64 -13.75 4.24
N HIS A 221 7.85 -14.92 3.64
CA HIS A 221 6.81 -15.93 3.45
C HIS A 221 7.00 -17.12 4.37
N VAL A 222 5.99 -17.43 5.19
CA VAL A 222 5.91 -18.64 6.02
C VAL A 222 5.28 -19.74 5.18
N THR A 223 6.11 -20.48 4.46
CA THR A 223 5.68 -21.43 3.41
C THR A 223 4.79 -22.55 3.92
N LYS A 224 5.02 -23.03 5.16
CA LYS A 224 4.25 -24.15 5.75
C LYS A 224 2.76 -23.82 5.93
N ASP A 225 2.46 -22.57 6.30
CA ASP A 225 1.11 -22.10 6.62
C ASP A 225 0.53 -21.19 5.52
N ASN A 226 1.30 -20.90 4.47
CA ASN A 226 0.99 -19.94 3.40
C ASN A 226 0.60 -18.56 3.95
N LEU A 227 1.37 -18.05 4.91
CA LEU A 227 1.19 -16.74 5.50
C LEU A 227 2.38 -15.84 5.20
N TYR A 228 2.16 -14.54 5.20
CA TYR A 228 3.19 -13.52 4.97
C TYR A 228 3.32 -12.62 6.19
N LEU A 229 4.56 -12.33 6.63
CA LEU A 229 4.81 -11.29 7.62
C LEU A 229 4.55 -9.91 6.97
N ILE A 230 3.86 -9.05 7.68
CA ILE A 230 3.47 -7.73 7.14
C ILE A 230 4.68 -6.80 7.01
N PRO A 231 4.84 -6.09 5.86
CA PRO A 231 5.86 -5.06 5.70
C PRO A 231 5.40 -3.69 6.23
N THR A 232 4.11 -3.57 6.57
CA THR A 232 3.42 -2.38 7.08
C THR A 232 2.04 -2.77 7.64
N ALA A 233 1.55 -2.06 8.64
CA ALA A 233 0.20 -2.23 9.16
C ALA A 233 -0.90 -1.84 8.15
N GLU A 234 -0.55 -1.09 7.09
CA GLU A 234 -1.46 -0.82 5.96
C GLU A 234 -2.16 -2.09 5.48
N VAL A 235 -1.40 -3.20 5.34
CA VAL A 235 -1.93 -4.45 4.77
C VAL A 235 -3.11 -4.99 5.58
N PRO A 236 -3.00 -5.32 6.86
CA PRO A 236 -4.14 -5.82 7.61
C PRO A 236 -5.24 -4.76 7.81
N ILE A 237 -4.90 -3.50 8.05
CA ILE A 237 -5.89 -2.44 8.33
C ILE A 237 -6.80 -2.19 7.13
N THR A 238 -6.22 -2.03 5.93
CA THR A 238 -7.00 -1.79 4.72
C THR A 238 -7.87 -3.01 4.37
N ASN A 239 -7.39 -4.22 4.68
CA ASN A 239 -8.13 -5.46 4.43
C ASN A 239 -9.32 -5.73 5.37
N ILE A 240 -9.47 -4.98 6.46
CA ILE A 240 -10.68 -5.03 7.32
C ILE A 240 -11.94 -4.83 6.45
N TYR A 241 -11.83 -4.01 5.43
CA TYR A 241 -12.94 -3.62 4.56
C TYR A 241 -13.03 -4.40 3.23
N ARG A 242 -12.26 -5.48 3.09
CA ARG A 242 -12.28 -6.31 1.89
C ARG A 242 -13.68 -6.93 1.65
N ASN A 243 -14.16 -6.84 0.40
CA ASN A 243 -15.48 -7.28 -0.06
C ASN A 243 -16.67 -6.52 0.54
N MET A 244 -16.46 -5.34 1.14
CA MET A 244 -17.53 -4.57 1.76
C MET A 244 -18.11 -3.52 0.82
N ILE A 245 -19.38 -3.20 1.06
CA ILE A 245 -20.07 -2.02 0.51
C ILE A 245 -20.46 -1.16 1.70
N LEU A 246 -19.76 -0.04 1.87
CA LEU A 246 -19.97 0.88 2.98
C LEU A 246 -21.13 1.84 2.68
N LYS A 247 -21.65 2.46 3.72
CA LYS A 247 -22.58 3.58 3.60
C LYS A 247 -21.80 4.90 3.50
N ASN A 248 -22.39 5.91 2.88
CA ASN A 248 -21.78 7.22 2.78
C ASN A 248 -21.55 7.86 4.16
N GLU A 249 -22.44 7.61 5.10
CA GLU A 249 -22.36 8.13 6.49
C GLU A 249 -21.20 7.55 7.32
N ASP A 250 -20.62 6.41 6.90
CA ASP A 250 -19.50 5.77 7.58
C ASP A 250 -18.14 6.39 7.17
N LEU A 251 -18.13 7.34 6.22
CA LEU A 251 -16.92 7.92 5.65
C LEU A 251 -16.66 9.35 6.16
N PRO A 252 -15.39 9.77 6.28
CA PRO A 252 -14.16 8.99 6.06
C PRO A 252 -13.87 8.05 7.24
N ILE A 253 -13.25 6.89 6.93
CA ILE A 253 -12.71 5.99 7.94
C ILE A 253 -11.27 6.42 8.22
N LYS A 254 -10.91 6.51 9.51
CA LYS A 254 -9.58 6.90 9.98
C LYS A 254 -9.06 5.88 10.99
N HIS A 255 -8.01 5.14 10.64
CA HIS A 255 -7.39 4.15 11.53
C HIS A 255 -5.91 4.42 11.70
N CYS A 256 -5.39 4.14 12.90
CA CYS A 256 -3.96 4.06 13.16
C CYS A 256 -3.61 2.70 13.78
N ALA A 257 -2.38 2.25 13.55
CA ALA A 257 -1.88 1.02 14.15
C ALA A 257 -0.38 1.07 14.34
N TYR A 258 0.07 0.58 15.48
CA TYR A 258 1.44 0.17 15.68
C TYR A 258 1.65 -1.27 15.20
N SER A 259 2.75 -1.52 14.52
CA SER A 259 3.20 -2.89 14.25
C SER A 259 4.72 -3.00 14.13
N ALA A 260 5.26 -4.18 14.41
CA ALA A 260 6.50 -4.60 13.81
C ALA A 260 6.28 -4.83 12.31
N CYS A 261 7.21 -4.35 11.50
CA CYS A 261 7.21 -4.48 10.04
C CYS A 261 8.40 -5.33 9.62
N PHE A 262 8.20 -6.17 8.60
CA PHE A 262 9.22 -7.12 8.15
C PHE A 262 9.48 -6.95 6.65
N ARG A 263 10.73 -6.64 6.28
CA ARG A 263 11.16 -6.49 4.89
C ARG A 263 12.45 -7.25 4.65
N ARG A 264 12.52 -8.00 3.57
CA ARG A 264 13.75 -8.75 3.23
C ARG A 264 14.88 -7.85 2.78
N GLU A 265 14.59 -6.58 2.44
CA GLU A 265 15.56 -5.60 1.96
C GLU A 265 16.44 -6.17 0.83
N ALA A 266 15.82 -6.97 -0.04
CA ALA A 266 16.50 -7.65 -1.13
C ALA A 266 17.19 -6.64 -2.05
N GLY A 267 18.47 -6.88 -2.38
CA GLY A 267 19.26 -5.99 -3.23
C GLY A 267 19.91 -4.79 -2.52
N SER A 268 19.77 -4.67 -1.19
CA SER A 268 20.37 -3.56 -0.44
C SER A 268 21.74 -3.93 0.10
N TYR A 269 22.79 -3.21 -0.33
CA TYR A 269 24.18 -3.45 0.07
C TYR A 269 24.92 -2.12 0.34
N GLY A 270 25.98 -2.17 1.16
CA GLY A 270 26.93 -1.06 1.32
C GLY A 270 26.62 -0.09 2.47
N LYS A 271 27.07 1.17 2.34
CA LYS A 271 27.00 2.18 3.41
C LYS A 271 25.57 2.56 3.85
N ASP A 272 24.59 2.36 2.99
CA ASP A 272 23.20 2.71 3.25
C ASP A 272 22.49 1.77 4.23
N VAL A 273 23.09 0.61 4.53
CA VAL A 273 22.57 -0.37 5.50
C VAL A 273 23.19 -0.24 6.89
N ARG A 274 24.06 0.75 7.12
CA ARG A 274 24.74 0.92 8.42
C ARG A 274 23.78 1.46 9.48
N GLY A 275 23.87 0.91 10.69
CA GLY A 275 23.10 1.37 11.86
C GLY A 275 21.60 1.08 11.73
N LEU A 276 20.78 2.12 11.89
CA LEU A 276 19.32 2.08 11.85
C LEU A 276 18.71 2.49 10.50
N ASN A 277 19.52 2.75 9.49
CA ASN A 277 19.05 3.30 8.23
C ASN A 277 18.17 2.31 7.45
N ARG A 278 18.50 1.01 7.52
CA ARG A 278 17.80 -0.04 6.79
C ARG A 278 17.79 -1.35 7.57
N LEU A 279 16.60 -1.85 7.91
CA LEU A 279 16.41 -2.98 8.81
C LEU A 279 15.44 -3.99 8.23
N HIS A 280 15.67 -5.28 8.53
CA HIS A 280 14.78 -6.38 8.17
C HIS A 280 13.52 -6.43 9.06
N GLN A 281 13.66 -5.98 10.31
CA GLN A 281 12.56 -5.80 11.26
C GLN A 281 12.65 -4.42 11.87
N PHE A 282 11.54 -3.68 11.86
CA PHE A 282 11.44 -2.35 12.43
C PHE A 282 10.02 -2.03 12.89
N ASP A 283 9.91 -1.09 13.81
CA ASP A 283 8.63 -0.63 14.33
C ASP A 283 8.12 0.59 13.57
N LYS A 284 6.82 0.63 13.34
CA LYS A 284 6.15 1.74 12.63
C LYS A 284 4.75 1.96 13.19
N VAL A 285 4.36 3.20 13.36
CA VAL A 285 2.96 3.59 13.48
C VAL A 285 2.47 3.98 12.10
N GLU A 286 1.38 3.39 11.67
CA GLU A 286 0.74 3.62 10.37
C GLU A 286 -0.60 4.27 10.55
N ILE A 287 -0.95 5.20 9.66
CA ILE A 287 -2.28 5.78 9.53
C ILE A 287 -2.89 5.38 8.19
N VAL A 288 -4.14 4.98 8.20
CA VAL A 288 -4.90 4.56 7.01
C VAL A 288 -6.22 5.33 6.98
N GLN A 289 -6.56 5.88 5.82
CA GLN A 289 -7.88 6.46 5.61
C GLN A 289 -8.56 5.84 4.38
N ILE A 290 -9.88 5.72 4.48
CA ILE A 290 -10.75 5.34 3.37
C ILE A 290 -11.71 6.48 3.16
N SER A 291 -11.76 7.00 1.94
CA SER A 291 -12.51 8.20 1.59
C SER A 291 -13.27 8.03 0.27
N THR A 292 -14.24 8.91 0.06
CA THR A 292 -14.87 9.04 -1.27
C THR A 292 -13.86 9.61 -2.28
N PRO A 293 -14.02 9.33 -3.58
CA PRO A 293 -13.14 9.87 -4.62
C PRO A 293 -13.02 11.40 -4.58
N GLU A 294 -14.12 12.10 -4.32
CA GLU A 294 -14.22 13.55 -4.32
C GLU A 294 -13.38 14.20 -3.22
N ASN A 295 -13.24 13.52 -2.07
CA ASN A 295 -12.60 14.07 -0.88
C ASN A 295 -11.15 13.57 -0.70
N SER A 296 -10.70 12.56 -1.46
CA SER A 296 -9.46 11.85 -1.16
C SER A 296 -8.20 12.71 -1.22
N TYR A 297 -8.17 13.76 -2.04
CA TYR A 297 -7.02 14.67 -2.10
C TYR A 297 -7.01 15.68 -0.95
N LEU A 298 -8.17 16.10 -0.46
CA LEU A 298 -8.27 16.88 0.79
C LEU A 298 -7.79 16.03 1.98
N VAL A 299 -8.17 14.76 2.01
CA VAL A 299 -7.72 13.79 3.02
C VAL A 299 -6.20 13.59 2.94
N LEU A 300 -5.61 13.53 1.75
CA LEU A 300 -4.15 13.46 1.57
C LEU A 300 -3.45 14.67 2.17
N ASP A 301 -3.99 15.88 1.95
CA ASP A 301 -3.44 17.11 2.53
C ASP A 301 -3.58 17.15 4.06
N GLU A 302 -4.69 16.67 4.63
CA GLU A 302 -4.85 16.50 6.08
C GLU A 302 -3.80 15.53 6.67
N MET A 303 -3.59 14.38 6.02
CA MET A 303 -2.58 13.40 6.47
C MET A 303 -1.17 13.98 6.39
N LYS A 304 -0.86 14.70 5.33
CA LYS A 304 0.43 15.39 5.17
C LYS A 304 0.64 16.44 6.27
N ALA A 305 -0.37 17.27 6.57
CA ALA A 305 -0.30 18.26 7.65
C ALA A 305 -0.14 17.59 9.02
N TYR A 306 -0.81 16.47 9.27
CA TYR A 306 -0.66 15.71 10.50
C TYR A 306 0.79 15.20 10.69
N VAL A 307 1.38 14.57 9.68
CA VAL A 307 2.77 14.07 9.75
C VAL A 307 3.77 15.21 9.96
N LEU A 308 3.55 16.38 9.32
CA LEU A 308 4.35 17.57 9.52
C LEU A 308 4.37 17.99 11.00
N THR A 309 3.21 18.00 11.67
CA THR A 309 3.14 18.37 13.09
C THR A 309 3.92 17.43 14.02
N LEU A 310 4.01 16.14 13.67
CA LEU A 310 4.81 15.18 14.44
C LEU A 310 6.29 15.51 14.37
N LEU A 311 6.81 15.86 13.19
CA LEU A 311 8.22 16.22 13.02
C LEU A 311 8.57 17.54 13.71
N GLN A 312 7.66 18.53 13.68
CA GLN A 312 7.82 19.78 14.43
C GLN A 312 7.88 19.54 15.94
N LYS A 313 6.98 18.68 16.51
CA LYS A 313 6.99 18.28 17.92
C LYS A 313 8.28 17.55 18.33
N LEU A 314 8.95 16.88 17.39
CA LEU A 314 10.24 16.22 17.59
C LEU A 314 11.44 17.12 17.40
N GLU A 315 11.23 18.39 17.03
CA GLU A 315 12.28 19.42 16.86
C GLU A 315 13.37 18.97 15.86
N LEU A 316 12.97 18.24 14.80
CA LEU A 316 13.87 17.72 13.78
C LEU A 316 13.85 18.61 12.53
N PRO A 317 14.99 18.86 11.87
CA PRO A 317 15.01 19.49 10.56
C PRO A 317 14.52 18.50 9.50
N PHE A 318 13.57 18.92 8.69
CA PHE A 318 12.92 18.03 7.71
C PHE A 318 12.59 18.75 6.40
N ARG A 319 12.34 17.95 5.36
CA ARG A 319 11.77 18.39 4.09
C ARG A 319 10.67 17.44 3.63
N ILE A 320 9.78 17.95 2.80
CA ILE A 320 8.69 17.18 2.17
C ILE A 320 8.95 17.17 0.67
N LEU A 321 8.96 15.97 0.09
CA LEU A 321 9.15 15.74 -1.33
C LEU A 321 7.83 15.29 -1.96
N ARG A 322 7.47 15.84 -3.12
CA ARG A 322 6.49 15.24 -4.01
C ARG A 322 7.23 14.32 -4.96
N LEU A 323 6.92 13.02 -4.91
CA LEU A 323 7.65 12.04 -5.71
C LEU A 323 7.35 12.19 -7.20
N CYS A 324 8.38 12.04 -8.01
CA CYS A 324 8.27 11.94 -9.46
C CYS A 324 7.80 10.53 -9.88
N GLY A 325 7.40 10.41 -11.13
CA GLY A 325 6.86 9.15 -11.64
C GLY A 325 7.80 7.96 -11.54
N GLY A 326 9.12 8.18 -11.64
CA GLY A 326 10.12 7.12 -11.58
C GLY A 326 10.44 6.62 -10.16
N ASP A 327 10.12 7.42 -9.12
CA ASP A 327 10.38 7.07 -7.72
C ASP A 327 9.10 6.61 -6.97
N MET A 328 7.94 6.84 -7.56
CA MET A 328 6.66 6.43 -6.96
C MET A 328 6.50 4.91 -6.89
N SER A 329 5.88 4.43 -5.81
CA SER A 329 5.51 3.02 -5.70
C SER A 329 4.57 2.57 -6.83
N PHE A 330 4.58 1.26 -7.09
CA PHE A 330 3.71 0.63 -8.10
C PHE A 330 2.23 0.96 -7.92
N THR A 331 1.77 1.04 -6.66
CA THR A 331 0.35 1.16 -6.31
C THR A 331 -0.15 2.58 -6.12
N SER A 332 0.72 3.56 -5.84
CA SER A 332 0.31 4.93 -5.54
C SER A 332 -0.05 5.76 -6.78
N ALA A 333 -0.99 6.69 -6.61
CA ALA A 333 -1.34 7.72 -7.61
C ALA A 333 -0.62 9.05 -7.32
N LEU A 334 -0.41 9.37 -6.05
CA LEU A 334 0.37 10.53 -5.60
C LEU A 334 0.96 10.21 -4.24
N THR A 335 2.24 10.55 -4.06
CA THR A 335 2.99 10.31 -2.84
C THR A 335 3.79 11.54 -2.43
N TYR A 336 3.78 11.81 -1.13
CA TYR A 336 4.68 12.77 -0.48
C TYR A 336 5.55 12.02 0.52
N ASP A 337 6.87 12.16 0.38
CA ASP A 337 7.83 11.64 1.36
C ASP A 337 8.32 12.73 2.29
N PHE A 338 8.47 12.37 3.55
CA PHE A 338 9.06 13.21 4.58
C PHE A 338 10.43 12.67 4.91
N GLU A 339 11.42 13.52 4.76
CA GLU A 339 12.80 13.21 5.11
C GLU A 339 13.28 14.11 6.23
N VAL A 340 13.99 13.53 7.20
CA VAL A 340 14.69 14.27 8.25
C VAL A 340 16.19 14.31 7.95
N PHE A 341 16.82 15.43 8.23
CA PHE A 341 18.26 15.55 8.07
C PHE A 341 18.98 15.02 9.31
N ALA A 342 19.66 13.89 9.18
CA ALA A 342 20.48 13.30 10.22
C ALA A 342 21.86 13.95 10.22
N LYS A 343 22.09 14.89 11.14
CA LYS A 343 23.27 15.79 11.16
C LYS A 343 24.59 15.05 11.34
N GLY A 344 24.62 13.97 12.15
CA GLY A 344 25.83 13.20 12.40
C GLY A 344 26.38 12.46 11.18
N GLN A 345 25.50 11.96 10.33
CA GLN A 345 25.86 11.29 9.07
C GLN A 345 25.71 12.22 7.85
N GLN A 346 25.22 13.44 8.04
CA GLN A 346 24.98 14.46 7.01
C GLN A 346 24.14 13.95 5.84
N LYS A 347 23.03 13.25 6.17
CA LYS A 347 22.19 12.59 5.19
C LYS A 347 20.71 12.82 5.47
N TRP A 348 19.92 12.97 4.43
CA TRP A 348 18.47 12.93 4.50
C TRP A 348 17.98 11.49 4.65
N LEU A 349 17.09 11.24 5.61
CA LEU A 349 16.49 9.94 5.89
C LEU A 349 14.98 10.05 5.71
N GLU A 350 14.42 9.29 4.80
CA GLU A 350 12.97 9.13 4.67
C GLU A 350 12.39 8.51 5.95
N VAL A 351 11.47 9.20 6.59
CA VAL A 351 10.83 8.75 7.85
C VAL A 351 9.33 8.51 7.71
N SER A 352 8.73 9.00 6.64
CA SER A 352 7.33 8.79 6.30
C SER A 352 7.13 8.90 4.79
N SER A 353 6.18 8.12 4.30
CA SER A 353 5.62 8.23 2.97
C SER A 353 4.11 8.30 3.12
N VAL A 354 3.47 9.34 2.57
CA VAL A 354 2.01 9.56 2.62
C VAL A 354 1.45 9.49 1.22
N SER A 355 0.58 8.52 0.96
CA SER A 355 0.14 8.15 -0.39
C SER A 355 -1.37 8.12 -0.53
N ASN A 356 -1.87 8.57 -1.69
CA ASN A 356 -3.20 8.29 -2.20
C ASN A 356 -3.09 7.22 -3.30
N PHE A 357 -3.84 6.13 -3.14
CA PHE A 357 -3.90 5.03 -4.11
C PHE A 357 -5.10 5.16 -5.05
N GLU A 358 -5.91 6.17 -4.85
CA GLU A 358 -7.21 6.29 -5.52
C GLU A 358 -7.99 4.98 -5.40
N ASN A 359 -8.61 4.51 -6.47
CA ASN A 359 -9.39 3.29 -6.46
C ASN A 359 -8.58 2.00 -6.72
N PHE A 360 -7.26 2.09 -6.83
CA PHE A 360 -6.43 0.95 -7.23
C PHE A 360 -6.50 -0.22 -6.25
N GLN A 361 -6.32 0.06 -4.95
CA GLN A 361 -6.44 -0.95 -3.91
C GLN A 361 -7.92 -1.31 -3.69
N ALA A 362 -8.83 -0.34 -3.67
CA ALA A 362 -10.25 -0.58 -3.51
C ALA A 362 -10.82 -1.51 -4.59
N ASN A 363 -10.32 -1.45 -5.82
CA ASN A 363 -10.71 -2.37 -6.89
C ASN A 363 -10.24 -3.81 -6.61
N ARG A 364 -9.02 -4.01 -6.08
CA ARG A 364 -8.53 -5.34 -5.66
C ARG A 364 -9.28 -5.86 -4.43
N LEU A 365 -9.55 -4.98 -3.47
CA LEU A 365 -10.33 -5.25 -2.25
C LEU A 365 -11.82 -5.51 -2.54
N LYS A 366 -12.34 -5.13 -3.72
CA LYS A 366 -13.77 -5.03 -4.00
C LYS A 366 -14.47 -4.12 -2.99
N LEU A 367 -13.78 -3.07 -2.53
CA LEU A 367 -14.27 -2.10 -1.55
C LEU A 367 -15.02 -0.97 -2.24
N ARG A 368 -16.28 -0.81 -1.90
CA ARG A 368 -17.21 0.12 -2.56
C ARG A 368 -18.08 0.83 -1.52
N TYR A 369 -18.78 1.85 -1.96
CA TYR A 369 -19.84 2.48 -1.17
C TYR A 369 -21.05 2.82 -2.04
N LYS A 370 -22.18 3.06 -1.41
CA LYS A 370 -23.37 3.62 -2.08
C LYS A 370 -23.32 5.12 -1.95
N ASN A 371 -23.19 5.82 -3.08
CA ASN A 371 -23.23 7.28 -3.10
C ASN A 371 -24.65 7.81 -2.88
N GLU A 372 -24.81 9.11 -2.77
CA GLU A 372 -26.10 9.79 -2.54
C GLU A 372 -27.18 9.43 -3.58
N ASN A 373 -26.78 9.10 -4.80
CA ASN A 373 -27.67 8.65 -5.87
C ASN A 373 -27.96 7.14 -5.84
N GLY A 374 -27.54 6.42 -4.79
CA GLY A 374 -27.70 4.98 -4.66
C GLY A 374 -26.80 4.15 -5.58
N LYS A 375 -25.89 4.76 -6.35
CA LYS A 375 -24.95 4.07 -7.22
C LYS A 375 -23.78 3.52 -6.40
N THR A 376 -23.41 2.29 -6.68
CA THR A 376 -22.22 1.66 -6.08
C THR A 376 -20.96 2.12 -6.81
N VAL A 377 -20.02 2.74 -6.06
CA VAL A 377 -18.77 3.31 -6.56
C VAL A 377 -17.59 2.78 -5.75
N LEU A 378 -16.41 2.63 -6.37
CA LEU A 378 -15.17 2.29 -5.67
C LEU A 378 -14.75 3.45 -4.77
N LEU A 379 -14.26 3.11 -3.57
CA LEU A 379 -13.66 4.07 -2.65
C LEU A 379 -12.19 4.35 -3.02
N HIS A 380 -11.62 5.39 -2.44
CA HIS A 380 -10.20 5.67 -2.43
C HIS A 380 -9.58 5.25 -1.11
N THR A 381 -8.36 4.69 -1.15
CA THR A 381 -7.58 4.34 0.03
C THR A 381 -6.33 5.21 0.09
N LEU A 382 -5.95 5.58 1.31
CA LEU A 382 -4.77 6.38 1.60
C LEU A 382 -4.04 5.77 2.79
N ASN A 383 -2.72 5.87 2.78
CA ASN A 383 -1.91 5.52 3.94
C ASN A 383 -0.82 6.56 4.22
N GLY A 384 -0.23 6.48 5.39
CA GLY A 384 0.96 7.22 5.73
C GLY A 384 1.65 6.66 6.96
N SER A 385 2.97 6.73 7.00
CA SER A 385 3.72 6.40 8.21
C SER A 385 3.70 7.56 9.20
N ALA A 386 3.36 7.28 10.44
CA ALA A 386 3.28 8.27 11.50
C ALA A 386 4.09 7.86 12.77
N LEU A 387 5.37 7.53 12.70
CA LEU A 387 6.41 7.52 11.70
C LEU A 387 7.16 6.16 11.70
N ALA A 388 8.19 6.00 10.83
CA ALA A 388 9.11 4.86 10.88
C ALA A 388 10.16 5.07 11.99
N LEU A 389 10.05 4.30 13.08
CA LEU A 389 10.77 4.57 14.32
C LEU A 389 12.29 4.51 14.23
N PRO A 390 12.95 3.55 13.55
CA PRO A 390 14.42 3.46 13.57
C PRO A 390 15.11 4.71 13.04
N ARG A 391 14.60 5.25 11.92
CA ARG A 391 15.18 6.47 11.32
C ARG A 391 14.89 7.72 12.17
N ILE A 392 13.75 7.77 12.85
CA ILE A 392 13.44 8.79 13.86
C ILE A 392 14.38 8.67 15.06
N VAL A 393 14.62 7.47 15.59
CA VAL A 393 15.59 7.25 16.67
C VAL A 393 16.98 7.69 16.22
N ALA A 394 17.44 7.32 15.03
CA ALA A 394 18.70 7.75 14.48
C ALA A 394 18.81 9.30 14.41
N ALA A 395 17.78 9.94 13.86
CA ALA A 395 17.72 11.39 13.75
C ALA A 395 17.70 12.10 15.11
N LEU A 396 16.93 11.60 16.09
CA LEU A 396 16.91 12.16 17.45
C LEU A 396 18.28 12.05 18.12
N LEU A 397 18.92 10.88 18.04
CA LEU A 397 20.26 10.67 18.60
C LEU A 397 21.29 11.61 17.97
N GLU A 398 21.22 11.83 16.65
CA GLU A 398 22.19 12.65 15.93
C GLU A 398 21.95 14.16 16.06
N ASN A 399 20.69 14.60 16.01
CA ASN A 399 20.37 16.03 15.98
C ASN A 399 20.38 16.70 17.37
N HIS A 400 20.10 15.93 18.43
CA HIS A 400 19.97 16.49 19.77
C HIS A 400 21.20 16.27 20.67
N GLN A 401 22.38 16.01 20.07
CA GLN A 401 23.65 15.97 20.78
C GLN A 401 24.01 17.31 21.38
N THR A 402 24.55 17.31 22.59
CA THR A 402 25.12 18.48 23.23
C THR A 402 26.65 18.44 23.19
N GLU A 403 27.31 19.58 23.33
CA GLU A 403 28.77 19.68 23.42
C GLU A 403 29.35 18.84 24.56
N GLN A 404 28.58 18.65 25.65
CA GLN A 404 28.97 17.81 26.81
C GLN A 404 28.82 16.33 26.52
N GLY A 405 28.39 15.93 25.31
CA GLY A 405 28.24 14.56 24.89
C GLY A 405 26.96 13.86 25.39
N ASN A 406 25.98 14.62 25.88
CA ASN A 406 24.63 14.12 26.16
C ASN A 406 23.75 14.23 24.92
N ILE A 407 22.58 13.57 24.97
CA ILE A 407 21.55 13.65 23.93
C ILE A 407 20.29 14.17 24.60
N TYR A 408 19.83 15.34 24.23
CA TYR A 408 18.59 15.93 24.72
C TYR A 408 17.36 15.19 24.16
N ILE A 409 16.33 15.07 24.98
CA ILE A 409 15.05 14.50 24.55
C ILE A 409 14.06 15.64 24.31
N PRO A 410 13.46 15.76 23.12
CA PRO A 410 12.46 16.77 22.82
C PRO A 410 11.37 16.85 23.89
N LYS A 411 10.95 18.06 24.23
CA LYS A 411 10.01 18.31 25.33
C LYS A 411 8.73 17.46 25.21
N ALA A 412 8.24 17.27 23.98
CA ALA A 412 7.05 16.47 23.70
C ALA A 412 7.19 14.98 24.09
N LEU A 413 8.43 14.46 24.16
CA LEU A 413 8.70 13.06 24.50
C LEU A 413 9.06 12.87 25.99
N GLN A 414 9.39 13.91 26.75
CA GLN A 414 9.90 13.78 28.13
C GLN A 414 8.92 13.10 29.07
N ALA A 415 7.61 13.38 28.93
CA ALA A 415 6.56 12.71 29.70
C ALA A 415 6.48 11.21 29.42
N TYR A 416 6.76 10.78 28.20
CA TYR A 416 6.74 9.38 27.80
C TYR A 416 8.02 8.63 28.17
N THR A 417 9.17 9.29 28.06
CA THR A 417 10.47 8.71 28.39
C THR A 417 10.71 8.66 29.91
N GLY A 418 10.26 9.69 30.64
CA GLY A 418 10.57 9.89 32.06
C GLY A 418 12.02 10.34 32.31
N PHE A 419 12.72 10.83 31.27
CA PHE A 419 14.03 11.45 31.37
C PHE A 419 14.19 12.53 30.27
N GLU A 420 15.07 13.47 30.52
CA GLU A 420 15.35 14.62 29.63
C GLU A 420 16.63 14.43 28.81
N LEU A 421 17.55 13.58 29.28
CA LEU A 421 18.86 13.35 28.67
C LEU A 421 19.20 11.85 28.59
N ILE A 422 19.92 11.50 27.53
CA ILE A 422 20.60 10.22 27.37
C ILE A 422 22.10 10.40 27.49
#